data_ee679610f31ccb1074767655573108cb
#
_entry.id   ee679610f31ccb1074767655573108cb
#
_cell.length_a   1.000
_cell.length_b   1.000
_cell.length_c   1.000
_cell.angle_alpha   90.00
_cell.angle_beta   90.00
_cell.angle_gamma   90.00
#
_symmetry.space_group_name_H-M   'P 1'
#
loop_
_entity.id
_entity.type
_entity.pdbx_description
1 polymer ?
#
loop_
_entity_poly.entity_id
_entity_poly.type
_entity_poly.pdbx_seq_one_letter_code
_entity_poly.pdbx_strand_id
1 'polypeptide(L)'
;EVFDYSGTEGSIGARAVTTVAPQALTLLNSDFVSGQARRLAATLAPTNTGDTATLVNTLFRQTLARDATAEEITFGQRYLRQQEARHHEVRHQLVFAPDVPASIERGFRDKLPQEKFLIPPDANWRSHAGKWGGGYEGIMNVVPERGPFVLMTAAKQADVILSGRIKLEQSVENAGILLRANANGTDNTGYEIHFDTQQNELLIRRHAKEIKILAKRGLRPSFGWRNFRAELAKGEIRFWLGDSGEPLLTVKDESPIEGEGHIGIRAWGGAVRTDQLKLHLAKHDVLINEIAPSKPTDGELVANAQAGLAKRRALQDLCSVMFNISEFVYID
;
A
#
# COMPACT_ATOMS: atom_id res chain seq x y z
N GLU A 1 -9.52 8.10 -24.33
CA GLU A 1 -9.94 9.13 -23.35
C GLU A 1 -11.18 8.61 -22.62
N VAL A 2 -11.09 8.48 -21.31
CA VAL A 2 -12.17 7.89 -20.50
C VAL A 2 -13.24 8.93 -20.12
N PHE A 3 -12.85 10.20 -20.09
CA PHE A 3 -13.75 11.31 -19.81
C PHE A 3 -13.93 12.12 -21.09
N ASP A 4 -15.18 12.28 -21.53
CA ASP A 4 -15.53 13.04 -22.72
C ASP A 4 -15.05 14.51 -22.57
N TYR A 5 -13.87 14.77 -23.10
CA TYR A 5 -13.36 16.11 -23.26
C TYR A 5 -13.85 16.66 -24.60
N SER A 6 -14.73 17.67 -24.57
CA SER A 6 -15.03 18.42 -25.77
C SER A 6 -13.77 19.16 -26.23
N GLY A 7 -13.21 18.76 -27.38
CA GLY A 7 -12.08 19.47 -27.98
C GLY A 7 -12.40 20.96 -28.12
N THR A 8 -11.35 21.79 -28.07
CA THR A 8 -11.44 23.26 -28.06
C THR A 8 -12.11 23.89 -29.29
N GLU A 9 -12.61 23.11 -30.27
CA GLU A 9 -13.09 23.59 -31.52
C GLU A 9 -14.62 23.52 -31.72
N GLY A 10 -15.41 23.22 -30.70
CA GLY A 10 -16.86 23.13 -30.84
C GLY A 10 -17.64 23.61 -29.63
N SER A 11 -18.58 24.55 -29.82
CA SER A 11 -19.59 24.90 -28.84
C SER A 11 -20.64 23.80 -28.77
N ILE A 12 -20.72 23.07 -27.66
CA ILE A 12 -21.72 22.02 -27.45
C ILE A 12 -22.85 22.63 -26.60
N GLY A 13 -24.06 22.67 -27.16
CA GLY A 13 -25.23 23.30 -26.54
C GLY A 13 -25.83 22.57 -25.34
N ALA A 14 -25.46 21.31 -25.10
CA ALA A 14 -25.77 20.54 -23.90
C ALA A 14 -24.77 19.38 -23.76
N ARG A 15 -24.25 19.17 -22.56
CA ARG A 15 -23.38 18.01 -22.25
C ARG A 15 -24.24 16.78 -22.10
N ALA A 16 -23.91 15.71 -22.81
CA ALA A 16 -24.57 14.43 -22.58
C ALA A 16 -24.18 13.90 -21.20
N VAL A 17 -25.16 13.65 -20.34
CA VAL A 17 -24.95 13.02 -19.03
C VAL A 17 -24.77 11.52 -19.28
N THR A 18 -23.56 11.08 -19.52
CA THR A 18 -23.23 9.66 -19.70
C THR A 18 -22.25 9.22 -18.64
N THR A 19 -22.76 8.62 -17.55
CA THR A 19 -21.94 7.83 -16.65
C THR A 19 -21.68 6.49 -17.31
N VAL A 20 -20.54 6.34 -17.98
CA VAL A 20 -20.18 5.05 -18.57
C VAL A 20 -19.36 4.22 -17.59
N ALA A 21 -19.61 2.92 -17.55
CA ALA A 21 -18.90 1.98 -16.67
C ALA A 21 -17.37 2.15 -16.66
N PRO A 22 -16.67 2.45 -17.77
CA PRO A 22 -15.25 2.73 -17.77
C PRO A 22 -14.83 3.95 -16.93
N GLN A 23 -15.64 5.00 -16.85
CA GLN A 23 -15.35 6.19 -16.02
C GLN A 23 -15.42 5.84 -14.53
N ALA A 24 -16.48 5.14 -14.10
CA ALA A 24 -16.63 4.69 -12.72
C ALA A 24 -15.48 3.75 -12.32
N LEU A 25 -15.10 2.79 -13.17
CA LEU A 25 -13.97 1.90 -12.94
C LEU A 25 -12.62 2.64 -12.86
N THR A 26 -12.42 3.65 -13.68
CA THR A 26 -11.20 4.47 -13.66
C THR A 26 -11.10 5.25 -12.35
N LEU A 27 -12.21 5.83 -11.88
CA LEU A 27 -12.24 6.55 -10.59
C LEU A 27 -12.03 5.58 -9.42
N LEU A 28 -12.70 4.42 -9.41
CA LEU A 28 -12.54 3.41 -8.36
C LEU A 28 -11.11 2.89 -8.24
N ASN A 29 -10.40 2.76 -9.36
CA ASN A 29 -9.01 2.30 -9.41
C ASN A 29 -7.97 3.45 -9.36
N SER A 30 -8.43 4.69 -9.22
CA SER A 30 -7.54 5.86 -9.19
C SER A 30 -6.80 5.96 -7.85
N ASP A 31 -5.47 5.99 -7.90
CA ASP A 31 -4.63 6.25 -6.73
C ASP A 31 -4.90 7.63 -6.13
N PHE A 32 -5.26 8.61 -6.97
CA PHE A 32 -5.66 9.92 -6.51
C PHE A 32 -6.93 9.85 -5.67
N VAL A 33 -7.99 9.20 -6.16
CA VAL A 33 -9.26 9.04 -5.44
C VAL A 33 -9.06 8.25 -4.15
N SER A 34 -8.32 7.13 -4.20
CA SER A 34 -7.96 6.35 -3.00
C SER A 34 -7.20 7.18 -1.97
N GLY A 35 -6.26 8.03 -2.43
CA GLY A 35 -5.52 8.95 -1.58
C GLY A 35 -6.40 10.01 -0.93
N GLN A 36 -7.34 10.59 -1.67
CA GLN A 36 -8.31 11.55 -1.11
C GLN A 36 -9.27 10.89 -0.12
N ALA A 37 -9.76 9.68 -0.43
CA ALA A 37 -10.61 8.91 0.49
C ALA A 37 -9.91 8.63 1.83
N ARG A 38 -8.64 8.26 1.81
CA ARG A 38 -7.82 8.09 3.02
C ARG A 38 -7.71 9.38 3.83
N ARG A 39 -7.47 10.51 3.18
CA ARG A 39 -7.35 11.81 3.85
C ARG A 39 -8.66 12.24 4.48
N LEU A 40 -9.77 12.11 3.73
CA LEU A 40 -11.09 12.45 4.24
C LEU A 40 -11.44 11.55 5.43
N ALA A 41 -11.21 10.25 5.34
CA ALA A 41 -11.42 9.32 6.45
C ALA A 41 -10.59 9.69 7.69
N ALA A 42 -9.32 10.10 7.52
CA ALA A 42 -8.48 10.57 8.63
C ALA A 42 -9.00 11.86 9.27
N THR A 43 -9.54 12.78 8.47
CA THR A 43 -10.14 14.03 8.99
C THR A 43 -11.42 13.75 9.78
N LEU A 44 -12.20 12.74 9.35
CA LEU A 44 -13.47 12.38 9.98
C LEU A 44 -13.29 11.46 11.22
N ALA A 45 -12.22 10.68 11.27
CA ALA A 45 -11.98 9.71 12.34
C ALA A 45 -12.00 10.32 13.76
N PRO A 46 -11.42 11.49 14.04
CA PRO A 46 -11.45 12.12 15.35
C PRO A 46 -12.85 12.57 15.78
N THR A 47 -13.77 12.83 14.84
CA THR A 47 -15.14 13.26 15.13
C THR A 47 -16.06 12.08 15.43
N ASN A 48 -15.57 10.85 15.29
CA ASN A 48 -16.33 9.63 15.51
C ASN A 48 -16.38 9.28 17.01
N THR A 49 -17.08 10.08 17.80
CA THR A 49 -17.29 9.87 19.25
C THR A 49 -18.44 8.91 19.55
N GLY A 50 -18.84 8.06 18.61
CA GLY A 50 -19.81 6.98 18.85
C GLY A 50 -21.09 7.00 18.02
N ASP A 51 -21.46 8.11 17.41
CA ASP A 51 -22.66 8.18 16.56
C ASP A 51 -22.30 8.08 15.07
N THR A 52 -22.51 6.87 14.52
CA THR A 52 -22.26 6.57 13.11
C THR A 52 -23.21 7.36 12.18
N ALA A 53 -24.40 7.74 12.63
CA ALA A 53 -25.33 8.56 11.85
C ALA A 53 -24.77 9.96 11.64
N THR A 54 -24.27 10.58 12.70
CA THR A 54 -23.59 11.89 12.63
C THR A 54 -22.35 11.83 11.73
N LEU A 55 -21.58 10.75 11.80
CA LEU A 55 -20.42 10.54 10.93
C LEU A 55 -20.82 10.50 9.45
N VAL A 56 -21.85 9.72 9.10
CA VAL A 56 -22.37 9.62 7.73
C VAL A 56 -22.88 10.98 7.27
N ASN A 57 -23.66 11.68 8.08
CA ASN A 57 -24.17 13.01 7.72
C ASN A 57 -23.03 14.02 7.51
N THR A 58 -22.00 13.98 8.34
CA THR A 58 -20.82 14.86 8.18
C THR A 58 -20.07 14.53 6.87
N LEU A 59 -19.97 13.27 6.52
CA LEU A 59 -19.37 12.84 5.24
C LEU A 59 -20.15 13.42 4.05
N PHE A 60 -21.48 13.33 4.05
CA PHE A 60 -22.33 13.89 3.00
C PHE A 60 -22.17 15.40 2.89
N ARG A 61 -22.15 16.13 4.02
CA ARG A 61 -21.89 17.59 4.03
C ARG A 61 -20.53 17.94 3.42
N GLN A 62 -19.50 17.17 3.70
CA GLN A 62 -18.15 17.45 3.20
C GLN A 62 -17.95 17.05 1.73
N THR A 63 -18.70 16.08 1.24
CA THR A 63 -18.56 15.61 -0.15
C THR A 63 -19.59 16.20 -1.09
N LEU A 64 -20.84 16.38 -0.64
CA LEU A 64 -21.98 16.77 -1.47
C LEU A 64 -22.61 18.11 -1.05
N ALA A 65 -22.05 18.76 -0.01
CA ALA A 65 -22.53 20.03 0.54
C ALA A 65 -24.02 20.02 1.00
N ARG A 66 -24.57 18.83 1.31
CA ARG A 66 -25.93 18.65 1.81
C ARG A 66 -25.98 17.63 2.94
N ASP A 67 -27.09 17.62 3.66
CA ASP A 67 -27.37 16.57 4.63
C ASP A 67 -27.73 15.26 3.94
N ALA A 68 -27.38 14.15 4.60
CA ALA A 68 -27.78 12.82 4.18
C ALA A 68 -29.27 12.59 4.51
N THR A 69 -30.01 11.94 3.63
CA THR A 69 -31.36 11.46 3.92
C THR A 69 -31.35 10.32 4.95
N ALA A 70 -32.49 10.01 5.52
CA ALA A 70 -32.60 8.90 6.47
C ALA A 70 -32.21 7.53 5.84
N GLU A 71 -32.50 7.34 4.56
CA GLU A 71 -32.13 6.14 3.81
C GLU A 71 -30.61 6.07 3.60
N GLU A 72 -29.98 7.19 3.23
CA GLU A 72 -28.52 7.29 3.04
C GLU A 72 -27.78 7.08 4.36
N ILE A 73 -28.28 7.61 5.47
CA ILE A 73 -27.74 7.33 6.81
C ILE A 73 -27.82 5.82 7.11
N THR A 74 -28.97 5.21 6.88
CA THR A 74 -29.17 3.78 7.12
C THR A 74 -28.25 2.93 6.24
N PHE A 75 -28.10 3.30 4.97
CA PHE A 75 -27.15 2.66 4.05
C PHE A 75 -25.72 2.80 4.54
N GLY A 76 -25.27 4.01 4.85
CA GLY A 76 -23.91 4.29 5.32
C GLY A 76 -23.57 3.53 6.60
N GLN A 77 -24.47 3.48 7.57
CA GLN A 77 -24.30 2.72 8.79
C GLN A 77 -24.18 1.21 8.53
N ARG A 78 -25.03 0.66 7.64
CA ARG A 78 -24.96 -0.75 7.24
C ARG A 78 -23.66 -1.06 6.52
N TYR A 79 -23.26 -0.20 5.57
CA TYR A 79 -22.02 -0.34 4.82
C TYR A 79 -20.79 -0.35 5.74
N LEU A 80 -20.70 0.63 6.66
CA LEU A 80 -19.59 0.70 7.63
C LEU A 80 -19.49 -0.58 8.46
N ARG A 81 -20.61 -1.09 9.00
CA ARG A 81 -20.61 -2.35 9.76
C ARG A 81 -20.13 -3.55 8.93
N GLN A 82 -20.57 -3.65 7.68
CA GLN A 82 -20.16 -4.73 6.79
C GLN A 82 -18.68 -4.66 6.45
N GLN A 83 -18.17 -3.48 6.12
CA GLN A 83 -16.76 -3.31 5.80
C GLN A 83 -15.87 -3.49 7.04
N GLU A 84 -16.30 -3.00 8.20
CA GLU A 84 -15.58 -3.25 9.46
C GLU A 84 -15.45 -4.74 9.75
N ALA A 85 -16.53 -5.51 9.64
CA ALA A 85 -16.50 -6.97 9.79
C ALA A 85 -15.53 -7.62 8.80
N ARG A 86 -15.56 -7.19 7.52
CA ARG A 86 -14.67 -7.68 6.47
C ARG A 86 -13.20 -7.38 6.78
N HIS A 87 -12.90 -6.19 7.27
CA HIS A 87 -11.54 -5.84 7.67
C HIS A 87 -11.07 -6.55 8.95
N HIS A 88 -11.98 -7.02 9.79
CA HIS A 88 -11.64 -7.88 10.93
C HIS A 88 -11.25 -9.31 10.51
N GLU A 89 -11.74 -9.81 9.38
CA GLU A 89 -11.35 -11.12 8.84
C GLU A 89 -9.89 -11.10 8.33
N VAL A 90 -9.42 -9.93 7.90
CA VAL A 90 -8.03 -9.72 7.49
C VAL A 90 -7.20 -9.37 8.74
N ARG A 91 -6.28 -10.25 9.11
CA ARG A 91 -5.36 -9.95 10.22
C ARG A 91 -4.33 -8.92 9.78
N HIS A 92 -4.32 -7.80 10.49
CA HIS A 92 -3.35 -6.72 10.24
C HIS A 92 -2.14 -6.89 11.16
N GLN A 93 -0.96 -6.90 10.58
CA GLN A 93 0.27 -6.81 11.33
C GLN A 93 0.60 -5.34 11.56
N LEU A 94 0.46 -4.89 12.81
CA LEU A 94 0.64 -3.50 13.16
C LEU A 94 2.12 -3.16 13.25
N VAL A 95 2.54 -2.12 12.57
CA VAL A 95 3.79 -1.42 12.82
C VAL A 95 3.44 -0.21 13.68
N PHE A 96 3.93 -0.19 14.92
CA PHE A 96 3.66 0.92 15.82
C PHE A 96 4.65 2.05 15.58
N ALA A 97 4.12 3.22 15.27
CA ALA A 97 4.87 4.45 15.17
C ALA A 97 4.61 5.33 16.41
N PRO A 98 5.52 6.23 16.79
CA PRO A 98 5.20 7.27 17.74
C PRO A 98 4.02 8.11 17.23
N ASP A 99 3.24 8.68 18.15
CA ASP A 99 2.10 9.52 17.82
C ASP A 99 2.50 10.63 16.84
N VAL A 100 1.86 10.62 15.69
CA VAL A 100 2.10 11.59 14.62
C VAL A 100 0.91 12.54 14.58
N PRO A 101 1.09 13.85 14.86
CA PRO A 101 0.01 14.80 14.73
C PRO A 101 -0.50 14.87 13.30
N ALA A 102 -1.83 14.91 13.12
CA ALA A 102 -2.49 15.01 11.81
C ALA A 102 -2.04 16.22 10.96
N SER A 103 -1.51 17.28 11.59
CA SER A 103 -0.95 18.46 10.93
C SER A 103 0.30 18.16 10.09
N ILE A 104 0.99 17.03 10.35
CA ILE A 104 2.23 16.67 9.68
C ILE A 104 1.96 15.87 8.40
N GLU A 105 0.79 15.25 8.27
CA GLU A 105 0.38 14.54 7.06
C GLU A 105 0.36 15.43 5.81
N ARG A 106 0.10 16.71 5.97
CA ARG A 106 0.12 17.68 4.86
C ARG A 106 1.52 18.03 4.34
N GLY A 107 2.55 17.86 5.15
CA GLY A 107 3.94 18.15 4.80
C GLY A 107 4.70 16.98 4.16
N PHE A 108 4.08 15.81 4.05
CA PHE A 108 4.75 14.59 3.59
C PHE A 108 5.09 14.58 2.10
N ARG A 109 4.52 15.49 1.30
CA ARG A 109 4.78 15.53 -0.14
C ARG A 109 6.13 16.11 -0.51
N ASP A 110 6.71 17.00 0.33
CA ASP A 110 7.84 17.83 -0.08
C ASP A 110 9.02 17.83 0.89
N LYS A 111 8.96 17.10 2.00
CA LYS A 111 10.05 17.04 2.97
C LYS A 111 10.30 15.60 3.43
N LEU A 112 11.59 15.25 3.52
CA LEU A 112 12.03 14.01 4.15
C LEU A 112 11.38 13.84 5.53
N PRO A 113 10.85 12.65 5.86
CA PRO A 113 10.23 12.42 7.16
C PRO A 113 11.20 12.76 8.28
N GLN A 114 10.71 13.50 9.26
CA GLN A 114 11.46 13.76 10.48
C GLN A 114 11.75 12.43 11.20
N GLU A 115 12.75 12.36 12.05
CA GLU A 115 13.16 11.12 12.75
C GLU A 115 12.03 10.38 13.46
N LYS A 116 11.00 11.09 13.91
CA LYS A 116 9.80 10.53 14.54
C LYS A 116 8.93 9.65 13.63
N PHE A 117 9.14 9.67 12.31
CA PHE A 117 8.47 8.79 11.35
C PHE A 117 9.28 7.55 11.00
N LEU A 118 10.49 7.44 11.52
CA LEU A 118 11.30 6.26 11.32
C LEU A 118 10.65 5.06 12.00
N ILE A 119 10.80 3.91 11.38
CA ILE A 119 10.35 2.65 11.95
C ILE A 119 11.09 2.43 13.27
N PRO A 120 10.36 2.28 14.40
CA PRO A 120 11.00 2.03 15.69
C PRO A 120 11.82 0.74 15.68
N PRO A 121 12.91 0.65 16.44
CA PRO A 121 13.79 -0.54 16.46
C PRO A 121 13.09 -1.83 16.89
N ASP A 122 12.01 -1.71 17.66
CA ASP A 122 11.21 -2.80 18.20
C ASP A 122 9.91 -3.08 17.40
N ALA A 123 9.75 -2.41 16.25
CA ALA A 123 8.63 -2.67 15.34
C ALA A 123 8.77 -4.02 14.61
N ASN A 124 7.68 -4.45 13.99
CA ASN A 124 7.65 -5.65 13.15
C ASN A 124 8.54 -5.55 11.89
N TRP A 125 8.93 -4.34 11.54
CA TRP A 125 9.90 -4.04 10.50
C TRP A 125 11.19 -3.51 11.13
N ARG A 126 12.32 -3.97 10.62
CA ARG A 126 13.65 -3.53 11.08
C ARG A 126 14.47 -3.00 9.92
N SER A 127 14.94 -1.78 10.05
CA SER A 127 15.97 -1.22 9.17
C SER A 127 17.30 -1.88 9.45
N HIS A 128 17.93 -2.44 8.44
CA HIS A 128 19.28 -3.01 8.53
C HIS A 128 20.31 -2.10 7.88
N ALA A 129 19.91 -1.36 6.86
CA ALA A 129 20.71 -0.31 6.26
C ALA A 129 19.79 0.83 5.82
N GLY A 130 20.28 2.07 5.92
CA GLY A 130 19.53 3.28 5.59
C GLY A 130 18.48 3.64 6.63
N LYS A 131 17.71 4.67 6.31
CA LYS A 131 16.59 5.15 7.13
C LYS A 131 15.28 4.82 6.45
N TRP A 132 14.44 4.10 7.14
CA TRP A 132 13.12 3.69 6.66
C TRP A 132 12.05 4.25 7.57
N GLY A 133 10.97 4.66 6.98
CA GLY A 133 9.81 5.18 7.66
C GLY A 133 8.54 4.49 7.20
N GLY A 134 7.50 4.70 7.97
CA GLY A 134 6.17 4.27 7.62
C GLY A 134 5.21 5.43 7.75
N GLY A 135 4.16 5.42 6.96
CA GLY A 135 3.15 6.47 6.96
C GLY A 135 1.91 6.06 6.20
N TYR A 136 1.11 7.04 5.85
CA TYR A 136 -0.12 6.84 5.08
C TYR A 136 0.09 6.10 3.75
N GLU A 137 1.26 6.24 3.15
CA GLU A 137 1.62 5.62 1.88
C GLU A 137 2.46 4.34 2.07
N GLY A 138 2.37 3.72 3.25
CA GLY A 138 3.06 2.47 3.54
C GLY A 138 4.52 2.66 3.94
N ILE A 139 5.37 1.69 3.62
CA ILE A 139 6.78 1.64 4.01
C ILE A 139 7.63 2.26 2.89
N MET A 140 8.53 3.16 3.27
CA MET A 140 9.41 3.87 2.34
C MET A 140 10.80 4.09 2.92
N ASN A 141 11.82 4.10 2.07
CA ASN A 141 13.11 4.66 2.46
C ASN A 141 13.03 6.19 2.41
N VAL A 142 13.59 6.82 3.42
CA VAL A 142 13.47 8.28 3.65
C VAL A 142 14.70 9.07 3.22
N VAL A 143 15.82 8.39 2.97
CA VAL A 143 17.05 8.99 2.50
C VAL A 143 17.51 8.23 1.27
N PRO A 144 17.76 8.90 0.15
CA PRO A 144 18.31 8.25 -1.03
C PRO A 144 19.77 7.86 -0.75
N GLU A 145 19.98 6.61 -0.41
CA GLU A 145 21.28 6.01 -0.14
C GLU A 145 21.50 4.81 -1.05
N ARG A 146 22.72 4.28 -1.05
CA ARG A 146 23.02 3.05 -1.76
C ARG A 146 22.89 1.85 -0.85
N GLY A 147 22.02 0.91 -1.22
CA GLY A 147 21.83 -0.36 -0.55
C GLY A 147 20.97 -0.37 0.71
N PRO A 148 20.16 0.66 1.04
CA PRO A 148 19.28 0.57 2.20
C PRO A 148 18.27 -0.56 2.02
N PHE A 149 18.02 -1.30 3.11
CA PHE A 149 16.97 -2.31 3.12
C PHE A 149 16.32 -2.45 4.49
N VAL A 150 15.08 -2.91 4.46
CA VAL A 150 14.26 -3.17 5.62
C VAL A 150 13.67 -4.57 5.53
N LEU A 151 13.62 -5.29 6.65
CA LEU A 151 13.04 -6.61 6.75
C LEU A 151 11.84 -6.61 7.69
N MET A 152 10.80 -7.37 7.33
CA MET A 152 9.68 -7.68 8.21
C MET A 152 10.09 -8.84 9.11
N THR A 153 10.37 -8.54 10.38
CA THR A 153 11.00 -9.48 11.30
C THR A 153 10.02 -10.33 12.11
N ALA A 154 8.73 -10.04 12.05
CA ALA A 154 7.72 -10.73 12.85
C ALA A 154 7.46 -12.18 12.41
N ALA A 155 7.78 -12.53 11.16
CA ALA A 155 7.63 -13.90 10.66
C ALA A 155 8.77 -14.27 9.74
N LYS A 156 9.23 -15.51 9.84
CA LYS A 156 10.12 -16.16 8.87
C LYS A 156 9.32 -17.19 8.09
N GLN A 157 9.62 -17.35 6.82
CA GLN A 157 8.94 -18.30 5.97
C GLN A 157 9.91 -18.94 4.96
N ALA A 158 9.72 -20.22 4.69
CA ALA A 158 10.39 -20.92 3.62
C ALA A 158 9.69 -20.65 2.27
N ASP A 159 8.37 -20.81 2.24
CA ASP A 159 7.54 -20.50 1.09
C ASP A 159 6.79 -19.19 1.35
N VAL A 160 6.75 -18.30 0.36
CA VAL A 160 6.23 -16.95 0.50
C VAL A 160 5.27 -16.64 -0.64
N ILE A 161 4.11 -16.09 -0.31
CA ILE A 161 3.25 -15.39 -1.26
C ILE A 161 3.05 -13.98 -0.72
N LEU A 162 3.59 -13.01 -1.43
CA LEU A 162 3.52 -11.59 -1.08
C LEU A 162 2.83 -10.84 -2.21
N SER A 163 1.86 -10.01 -1.87
CA SER A 163 1.26 -9.06 -2.80
C SER A 163 1.21 -7.65 -2.20
N GLY A 164 1.02 -6.66 -3.05
CA GLY A 164 0.92 -5.28 -2.63
C GLY A 164 1.05 -4.32 -3.80
N ARG A 165 1.37 -3.08 -3.47
CA ARG A 165 1.69 -2.05 -4.46
C ARG A 165 3.10 -1.53 -4.23
N ILE A 166 3.79 -1.24 -5.32
CA ILE A 166 5.11 -0.62 -5.32
C ILE A 166 5.12 0.62 -6.20
N LYS A 167 5.79 1.66 -5.73
CA LYS A 167 6.05 2.88 -6.49
C LYS A 167 7.53 3.20 -6.42
N LEU A 168 8.13 3.38 -7.58
CA LEU A 168 9.50 3.85 -7.74
C LEU A 168 9.47 5.36 -7.96
N GLU A 169 10.28 6.10 -7.23
CA GLU A 169 10.48 7.52 -7.51
C GLU A 169 11.46 7.69 -8.69
N GLN A 170 11.37 8.83 -9.39
CA GLN A 170 12.15 9.05 -10.62
C GLN A 170 13.67 8.98 -10.43
N SER A 171 14.14 9.27 -9.21
CA SER A 171 15.56 9.24 -8.85
C SER A 171 16.09 7.84 -8.50
N VAL A 172 15.20 6.83 -8.37
CA VAL A 172 15.64 5.49 -7.96
C VAL A 172 16.47 4.84 -9.09
N GLU A 173 17.65 4.35 -8.75
CA GLU A 173 18.50 3.60 -9.67
C GLU A 173 18.06 2.12 -9.70
N ASN A 174 17.83 1.57 -8.52
CA ASN A 174 17.41 0.19 -8.36
C ASN A 174 16.45 0.05 -7.16
N ALA A 175 15.55 -0.92 -7.24
CA ALA A 175 14.66 -1.30 -6.16
C ALA A 175 14.56 -2.82 -6.07
N GLY A 176 14.24 -3.34 -4.90
CA GLY A 176 14.09 -4.78 -4.70
C GLY A 176 12.95 -5.15 -3.75
N ILE A 177 12.25 -6.22 -4.09
CA ILE A 177 11.39 -6.96 -3.17
C ILE A 177 12.17 -8.17 -2.73
N LEU A 178 12.37 -8.32 -1.43
CA LEU A 178 13.19 -9.39 -0.86
C LEU A 178 12.28 -10.52 -0.36
N LEU A 179 12.64 -11.75 -0.71
CA LEU A 179 11.95 -12.97 -0.30
C LEU A 179 12.95 -13.90 0.37
N ARG A 180 12.55 -14.55 1.45
CA ARG A 180 13.41 -15.44 2.26
C ARG A 180 14.75 -14.78 2.59
N ALA A 181 14.70 -13.49 2.92
CA ALA A 181 15.89 -12.69 3.17
C ALA A 181 16.34 -12.78 4.62
N ASN A 182 17.64 -12.79 4.85
CA ASN A 182 18.25 -12.64 6.15
C ASN A 182 19.35 -11.57 6.06
N ALA A 183 19.46 -10.76 7.11
CA ALA A 183 20.49 -9.73 7.17
C ALA A 183 21.90 -10.34 7.29
N ASN A 184 22.84 -9.78 6.55
CA ASN A 184 24.25 -10.10 6.61
C ASN A 184 25.05 -8.79 6.63
N GLY A 185 25.20 -8.21 7.82
CA GLY A 185 25.76 -6.87 7.97
C GLY A 185 24.86 -5.82 7.29
N THR A 186 25.44 -5.07 6.36
CA THR A 186 24.75 -4.06 5.55
C THR A 186 24.16 -4.61 4.25
N ASP A 187 24.24 -5.92 4.04
CA ASP A 187 23.69 -6.64 2.90
C ASP A 187 22.73 -7.74 3.36
N ASN A 188 22.12 -8.44 2.41
CA ASN A 188 21.18 -9.52 2.69
C ASN A 188 21.55 -10.80 1.92
N THR A 189 21.18 -11.94 2.49
CA THR A 189 21.01 -13.20 1.76
C THR A 189 19.55 -13.38 1.39
N GLY A 190 19.23 -14.25 0.45
CA GLY A 190 17.84 -14.50 0.04
C GLY A 190 17.63 -14.28 -1.46
N TYR A 191 16.40 -14.09 -1.85
CA TYR A 191 16.04 -13.76 -3.22
C TYR A 191 15.58 -12.31 -3.33
N GLU A 192 15.87 -11.70 -4.47
CA GLU A 192 15.46 -10.34 -4.79
C GLU A 192 14.76 -10.29 -6.14
N ILE A 193 13.56 -9.77 -6.16
CA ILE A 193 12.90 -9.28 -7.38
C ILE A 193 13.43 -7.87 -7.59
N HIS A 194 14.33 -7.69 -8.53
CA HIS A 194 15.13 -6.49 -8.68
C HIS A 194 14.68 -5.66 -9.89
N PHE A 195 14.35 -4.43 -9.65
CA PHE A 195 14.02 -3.43 -10.67
C PHE A 195 15.26 -2.60 -10.95
N ASP A 196 15.86 -2.77 -12.10
CA ASP A 196 16.96 -1.94 -12.60
C ASP A 196 16.40 -0.87 -13.54
N THR A 197 16.30 0.34 -13.04
CA THR A 197 15.71 1.44 -13.82
C THR A 197 16.70 2.03 -14.82
N GLN A 198 18.01 1.84 -14.60
CA GLN A 198 19.05 2.33 -15.49
C GLN A 198 19.20 1.45 -16.73
N GLN A 199 19.11 0.13 -16.55
CA GLN A 199 19.19 -0.84 -17.64
C GLN A 199 17.81 -1.16 -18.24
N ASN A 200 16.71 -0.66 -17.64
CA ASN A 200 15.34 -1.01 -18.01
C ASN A 200 15.11 -2.53 -17.94
N GLU A 201 15.57 -3.15 -16.88
CA GLU A 201 15.46 -4.60 -16.66
C GLU A 201 14.74 -4.91 -15.34
N LEU A 202 14.04 -6.02 -15.34
CA LEU A 202 13.52 -6.71 -14.17
C LEU A 202 14.30 -8.02 -14.04
N LEU A 203 14.86 -8.27 -12.87
CA LEU A 203 15.66 -9.45 -12.61
C LEU A 203 15.14 -10.21 -11.40
N ILE A 204 15.37 -11.52 -11.39
CA ILE A 204 15.31 -12.35 -10.18
C ILE A 204 16.76 -12.71 -9.85
N ARG A 205 17.19 -12.30 -8.65
CA ARG A 205 18.55 -12.53 -8.15
C ARG A 205 18.52 -13.45 -6.94
N ARG A 206 19.54 -14.28 -6.81
CA ARG A 206 19.87 -14.98 -5.57
C ARG A 206 21.07 -14.33 -4.91
N HIS A 207 20.92 -13.91 -3.69
CA HIS A 207 21.96 -13.39 -2.82
C HIS A 207 22.43 -14.51 -1.87
N ALA A 208 23.63 -15.03 -2.10
CA ALA A 208 24.29 -16.04 -1.28
C ALA A 208 25.76 -15.63 -1.07
N LYS A 209 26.73 -16.50 -1.29
CA LYS A 209 28.15 -16.08 -1.32
C LYS A 209 28.44 -15.11 -2.45
N GLU A 210 27.75 -15.30 -3.56
CA GLU A 210 27.80 -14.43 -4.74
C GLU A 210 26.37 -14.12 -5.17
N ILE A 211 26.21 -12.95 -5.81
CA ILE A 211 24.94 -12.58 -6.41
C ILE A 211 24.82 -13.27 -7.77
N LYS A 212 23.79 -14.10 -7.93
CA LYS A 212 23.50 -14.78 -9.18
C LYS A 212 22.19 -14.28 -9.78
N ILE A 213 22.20 -13.87 -11.02
CA ILE A 213 20.98 -13.58 -11.78
C ILE A 213 20.38 -14.91 -12.23
N LEU A 214 19.17 -15.19 -11.80
CA LEU A 214 18.43 -16.42 -12.12
C LEU A 214 17.56 -16.23 -13.36
N ALA A 215 16.94 -15.07 -13.50
CA ALA A 215 16.15 -14.68 -14.66
C ALA A 215 16.22 -13.18 -14.87
N LYS A 216 15.98 -12.74 -16.13
CA LYS A 216 15.86 -11.33 -16.45
C LYS A 216 14.90 -11.09 -17.62
N ARG A 217 14.30 -9.90 -17.64
CA ARG A 217 13.41 -9.43 -18.70
C ARG A 217 13.51 -7.90 -18.83
N GLY A 218 13.44 -7.41 -20.05
CA GLY A 218 13.30 -5.97 -20.29
C GLY A 218 12.00 -5.44 -19.68
N LEU A 219 12.11 -4.35 -18.92
CA LEU A 219 10.98 -3.68 -18.29
C LEU A 219 11.23 -2.17 -18.26
N ARG A 220 10.45 -1.41 -19.02
CA ARG A 220 10.50 0.05 -18.92
C ARG A 220 10.00 0.49 -17.54
N PRO A 221 10.76 1.36 -16.83
CA PRO A 221 10.35 1.87 -15.55
C PRO A 221 9.01 2.60 -15.65
N SER A 222 8.17 2.41 -14.66
CA SER A 222 6.97 3.20 -14.44
C SER A 222 7.04 3.77 -13.03
N PHE A 223 6.89 5.08 -12.91
CA PHE A 223 6.99 5.80 -11.64
C PHE A 223 5.64 5.98 -10.94
N GLY A 224 4.58 5.36 -11.45
CA GLY A 224 3.28 5.25 -10.79
C GLY A 224 3.19 4.05 -9.86
N TRP A 225 2.14 3.99 -9.05
CA TRP A 225 1.80 2.81 -8.27
C TRP A 225 1.47 1.63 -9.19
N ARG A 226 2.06 0.47 -8.90
CA ARG A 226 1.79 -0.77 -9.61
C ARG A 226 1.50 -1.90 -8.62
N ASN A 227 0.45 -2.64 -8.89
CA ASN A 227 0.19 -3.88 -8.17
C ASN A 227 1.30 -4.89 -8.47
N PHE A 228 1.67 -5.68 -7.49
CA PHE A 228 2.57 -6.79 -7.69
C PHE A 228 2.13 -8.02 -6.88
N ARG A 229 2.55 -9.17 -7.34
CA ARG A 229 2.52 -10.42 -6.60
C ARG A 229 3.85 -11.13 -6.81
N ALA A 230 4.42 -11.65 -5.74
CA ALA A 230 5.64 -12.45 -5.74
C ALA A 230 5.38 -13.76 -5.00
N GLU A 231 5.76 -14.86 -5.59
CA GLU A 231 5.66 -16.18 -5.01
C GLU A 231 7.04 -16.85 -5.01
N LEU A 232 7.36 -17.48 -3.90
CA LEU A 232 8.49 -18.36 -3.75
C LEU A 232 7.99 -19.66 -3.12
N ALA A 233 8.06 -20.76 -3.85
CA ALA A 233 7.67 -22.08 -3.37
C ALA A 233 8.65 -23.13 -3.87
N LYS A 234 9.24 -23.89 -2.96
CA LYS A 234 10.17 -25.01 -3.28
C LYS A 234 11.27 -24.63 -4.28
N GLY A 235 11.79 -23.38 -4.16
CA GLY A 235 12.84 -22.85 -5.04
C GLY A 235 12.36 -22.32 -6.40
N GLU A 236 11.08 -22.38 -6.69
CA GLU A 236 10.48 -21.71 -7.84
C GLU A 236 10.02 -20.31 -7.44
N ILE A 237 10.41 -19.32 -8.23
CA ILE A 237 10.05 -17.92 -8.03
C ILE A 237 9.19 -17.46 -9.21
N ARG A 238 8.03 -16.88 -8.90
CA ARG A 238 7.13 -16.26 -9.89
C ARG A 238 6.84 -14.83 -9.49
N PHE A 239 6.80 -13.95 -10.48
CA PHE A 239 6.53 -12.54 -10.23
C PHE A 239 5.56 -11.96 -11.25
N TRP A 240 4.54 -11.26 -10.75
CA TRP A 240 3.54 -10.50 -11.50
C TRP A 240 3.69 -9.02 -11.20
N LEU A 241 3.46 -8.19 -12.21
CA LEU A 241 3.45 -6.73 -12.08
C LEU A 241 2.31 -6.14 -12.91
N GLY A 242 1.43 -5.37 -12.29
CA GLY A 242 0.16 -4.94 -12.86
C GLY A 242 -0.90 -6.04 -12.75
N ASP A 243 -1.92 -5.95 -13.57
CA ASP A 243 -3.11 -6.81 -13.51
C ASP A 243 -3.05 -7.98 -14.51
N SER A 244 -1.84 -8.38 -14.90
CA SER A 244 -1.65 -9.53 -15.79
C SER A 244 -1.99 -10.84 -15.07
N GLY A 245 -2.75 -11.70 -15.74
CA GLY A 245 -3.03 -13.06 -15.25
C GLY A 245 -1.80 -13.98 -15.26
N GLU A 246 -0.83 -13.70 -16.14
CA GLU A 246 0.39 -14.50 -16.27
C GLU A 246 1.58 -13.84 -15.56
N PRO A 247 2.49 -14.63 -14.98
CA PRO A 247 3.68 -14.09 -14.35
C PRO A 247 4.60 -13.42 -15.39
N LEU A 248 5.14 -12.28 -15.00
CA LEU A 248 6.08 -11.53 -15.82
C LEU A 248 7.45 -12.23 -15.90
N LEU A 249 7.84 -12.88 -14.80
CA LEU A 249 9.02 -13.74 -14.70
C LEU A 249 8.67 -15.01 -13.91
N THR A 250 9.23 -16.13 -14.37
CA THR A 250 9.21 -17.42 -13.68
C THR A 250 10.58 -18.05 -13.79
N VAL A 251 11.12 -18.53 -12.67
CA VAL A 251 12.38 -19.27 -12.66
C VAL A 251 12.41 -20.25 -11.52
N LYS A 252 13.06 -21.40 -11.75
CA LYS A 252 13.42 -22.37 -10.72
C LYS A 252 14.91 -22.25 -10.44
N ASP A 253 15.26 -22.08 -9.18
CA ASP A 253 16.65 -22.11 -8.75
C ASP A 253 17.09 -23.56 -8.59
N GLU A 254 18.11 -23.99 -9.36
CA GLU A 254 18.68 -25.35 -9.30
C GLU A 254 19.44 -25.63 -7.99
N SER A 255 19.76 -24.58 -7.24
CA SER A 255 20.46 -24.66 -5.96
C SER A 255 19.79 -23.73 -4.94
N PRO A 256 18.55 -24.06 -4.53
CA PRO A 256 17.75 -23.14 -3.74
C PRO A 256 18.38 -22.87 -2.37
N ILE A 257 18.18 -21.63 -1.89
CA ILE A 257 18.52 -21.28 -0.52
C ILE A 257 17.61 -22.06 0.41
N GLU A 258 18.21 -22.81 1.34
CA GLU A 258 17.50 -23.59 2.33
C GLU A 258 17.06 -22.73 3.54
N GLY A 259 16.10 -23.27 4.31
CA GLY A 259 15.61 -22.67 5.54
C GLY A 259 14.59 -21.57 5.30
N GLU A 260 14.36 -20.79 6.35
CA GLU A 260 13.38 -19.71 6.39
C GLU A 260 14.06 -18.35 6.39
N GLY A 261 13.34 -17.34 5.95
CA GLY A 261 13.80 -15.95 5.99
C GLY A 261 12.63 -14.98 5.98
N HIS A 262 12.96 -13.73 5.99
CA HIS A 262 12.03 -12.61 6.05
C HIS A 262 11.65 -12.13 4.65
N ILE A 263 10.57 -11.38 4.57
CA ILE A 263 10.31 -10.51 3.42
C ILE A 263 10.91 -9.14 3.69
N GLY A 264 11.21 -8.39 2.63
CA GLY A 264 11.77 -7.06 2.78
C GLY A 264 11.69 -6.22 1.53
N ILE A 265 12.17 -5.00 1.66
CA ILE A 265 12.25 -4.01 0.58
C ILE A 265 13.67 -3.46 0.57
N ARG A 266 14.20 -3.28 -0.61
CA ARG A 266 15.52 -2.66 -0.86
C ARG A 266 15.37 -1.48 -1.80
N ALA A 267 16.21 -0.47 -1.61
CA ALA A 267 16.28 0.70 -2.47
C ALA A 267 17.74 1.03 -2.81
N TRP A 268 17.97 1.79 -3.87
CA TRP A 268 19.29 2.23 -4.30
C TRP A 268 19.18 3.53 -5.09
N GLY A 269 19.84 4.57 -4.61
CA GLY A 269 19.95 5.86 -5.29
C GLY A 269 18.70 6.73 -5.27
N GLY A 270 17.57 6.25 -4.74
CA GLY A 270 16.33 7.00 -4.69
C GLY A 270 15.29 6.37 -3.80
N ALA A 271 14.08 6.91 -3.78
CA ALA A 271 13.00 6.47 -2.92
C ALA A 271 12.14 5.37 -3.56
N VAL A 272 11.87 4.36 -2.76
CA VAL A 272 10.91 3.28 -3.05
C VAL A 272 9.82 3.33 -2.00
N ARG A 273 8.58 3.22 -2.44
CA ARG A 273 7.41 3.15 -1.56
C ARG A 273 6.66 1.86 -1.80
N THR A 274 6.18 1.25 -0.75
CA THR A 274 5.28 0.09 -0.83
C THR A 274 4.03 0.35 0.00
N ASP A 275 2.89 -0.11 -0.51
CA ASP A 275 1.59 0.01 0.17
C ASP A 275 0.79 -1.29 0.00
N GLN A 276 -0.17 -1.50 0.89
CA GLN A 276 -1.06 -2.65 0.87
C GLN A 276 -0.32 -4.00 0.80
N LEU A 277 0.85 -4.06 1.44
CA LEU A 277 1.62 -5.30 1.50
C LEU A 277 0.82 -6.37 2.26
N LYS A 278 0.57 -7.48 1.60
CA LYS A 278 -0.18 -8.60 2.11
C LYS A 278 0.64 -9.87 2.02
N LEU A 279 0.90 -10.46 3.15
CA LEU A 279 1.49 -11.78 3.27
C LEU A 279 0.36 -12.82 3.30
N HIS A 280 0.34 -13.71 2.34
CA HIS A 280 -0.66 -14.76 2.25
C HIS A 280 -0.19 -15.98 3.05
N LEU A 281 -0.91 -16.29 4.10
CA LEU A 281 -0.69 -17.47 4.92
C LEU A 281 -1.74 -18.55 4.61
N ALA A 282 -1.45 -19.80 4.94
CA ALA A 282 -2.32 -20.93 4.60
C ALA A 282 -3.78 -20.80 5.11
N LYS A 283 -4.01 -20.05 6.18
CA LYS A 283 -5.34 -19.89 6.81
C LYS A 283 -5.92 -18.48 6.69
N HIS A 284 -5.12 -17.47 6.42
CA HIS A 284 -5.55 -16.07 6.36
C HIS A 284 -4.49 -15.18 5.73
N ASP A 285 -4.91 -14.04 5.25
CA ASP A 285 -4.02 -12.98 4.78
C ASP A 285 -3.66 -12.04 5.94
N VAL A 286 -2.45 -11.51 5.92
CA VAL A 286 -1.97 -10.52 6.89
C VAL A 286 -1.51 -9.27 6.15
N LEU A 287 -2.13 -8.12 6.44
CA LEU A 287 -1.61 -6.82 6.00
C LEU A 287 -0.46 -6.42 6.93
N ILE A 288 0.71 -6.19 6.36
CA ILE A 288 1.96 -6.07 7.09
C ILE A 288 2.58 -4.67 7.07
N ASN A 289 1.96 -3.73 6.41
CA ASN A 289 2.42 -2.33 6.33
C ASN A 289 1.48 -1.33 7.01
N GLU A 290 0.55 -1.81 7.83
CA GLU A 290 -0.33 -0.93 8.59
C GLU A 290 0.38 -0.40 9.83
N ILE A 291 0.31 0.92 10.00
CA ILE A 291 0.94 1.63 11.12
C ILE A 291 -0.15 2.03 12.11
N ALA A 292 0.01 1.60 13.35
CA ALA A 292 -0.82 2.06 14.45
C ALA A 292 -0.24 3.34 15.08
N PRO A 293 -1.08 4.23 15.61
CA PRO A 293 -0.64 5.51 16.17
C PRO A 293 0.25 5.36 17.41
N SER A 294 0.09 4.29 18.18
CA SER A 294 0.88 4.04 19.39
C SER A 294 1.20 2.56 19.55
N LYS A 295 2.29 2.26 20.25
CA LYS A 295 2.69 0.89 20.55
C LYS A 295 1.96 0.41 21.82
N PRO A 296 1.10 -0.60 21.72
CA PRO A 296 0.44 -1.16 22.90
C PRO A 296 1.40 -2.03 23.73
N THR A 297 1.13 -2.10 25.01
CA THR A 297 1.92 -2.85 25.98
C THR A 297 1.36 -4.23 26.30
N ASP A 298 0.12 -4.52 25.90
CA ASP A 298 -0.56 -5.78 26.15
C ASP A 298 -1.50 -6.21 25.02
N GLY A 299 -2.02 -7.44 25.12
CA GLY A 299 -2.88 -8.03 24.08
C GLY A 299 -4.22 -7.32 23.90
N GLU A 300 -4.79 -6.71 24.94
CA GLU A 300 -6.03 -5.97 24.85
C GLU A 300 -5.85 -4.68 24.06
N LEU A 301 -4.76 -3.95 24.29
CA LEU A 301 -4.40 -2.76 23.53
C LEU A 301 -4.13 -3.11 22.05
N VAL A 302 -3.49 -4.25 21.79
CA VAL A 302 -3.31 -4.75 20.41
C VAL A 302 -4.65 -5.01 19.75
N ALA A 303 -5.58 -5.68 20.44
CA ALA A 303 -6.92 -5.96 19.92
C ALA A 303 -7.69 -4.65 19.64
N ASN A 304 -7.62 -3.68 20.55
CA ASN A 304 -8.23 -2.36 20.39
C ASN A 304 -7.63 -1.58 19.21
N ALA A 305 -6.31 -1.64 19.03
CA ALA A 305 -5.64 -1.02 17.89
C ALA A 305 -6.06 -1.65 16.56
N GLN A 306 -6.20 -2.97 16.50
CA GLN A 306 -6.71 -3.69 15.32
C GLN A 306 -8.17 -3.34 15.02
N ALA A 307 -9.02 -3.27 16.06
CA ALA A 307 -10.42 -2.84 15.90
C ALA A 307 -10.50 -1.40 15.38
N GLY A 308 -9.69 -0.49 15.91
CA GLY A 308 -9.60 0.89 15.44
C GLY A 308 -9.13 0.98 13.99
N LEU A 309 -8.24 0.09 13.57
CA LEU A 309 -7.79 0.02 12.19
C LEU A 309 -8.90 -0.46 11.24
N ALA A 310 -9.65 -1.49 11.61
CA ALA A 310 -10.79 -1.99 10.83
C ALA A 310 -11.85 -0.88 10.63
N LYS A 311 -12.16 -0.11 11.66
CA LYS A 311 -13.06 1.05 11.57
C LYS A 311 -12.55 2.13 10.62
N ARG A 312 -11.26 2.48 10.69
CA ARG A 312 -10.65 3.47 9.78
C ARG A 312 -10.69 3.00 8.33
N ARG A 313 -10.43 1.71 8.09
CA ARG A 313 -10.50 1.13 6.74
C ARG A 313 -11.93 1.13 6.21
N ALA A 314 -12.90 0.75 7.02
CA ALA A 314 -14.31 0.80 6.65
C ALA A 314 -14.75 2.24 6.28
N LEU A 315 -14.30 3.23 7.05
CA LEU A 315 -14.58 4.64 6.75
C LEU A 315 -13.89 5.10 5.44
N GLN A 316 -12.67 4.67 5.21
CA GLN A 316 -11.96 4.95 3.95
C GLN A 316 -12.72 4.36 2.75
N ASP A 317 -13.21 3.14 2.86
CA ASP A 317 -14.00 2.51 1.80
C ASP A 317 -15.28 3.29 1.53
N LEU A 318 -15.98 3.76 2.57
CA LEU A 318 -17.16 4.61 2.41
C LEU A 318 -16.82 5.95 1.76
N CYS A 319 -15.72 6.61 2.15
CA CYS A 319 -15.24 7.82 1.49
C CYS A 319 -14.92 7.57 0.01
N SER A 320 -14.35 6.42 -0.32
CA SER A 320 -14.07 6.04 -1.71
C SER A 320 -15.35 5.86 -2.51
N VAL A 321 -16.40 5.28 -1.93
CA VAL A 321 -17.73 5.18 -2.54
C VAL A 321 -18.28 6.57 -2.82
N MET A 322 -18.21 7.50 -1.85
CA MET A 322 -18.73 8.86 -2.04
C MET A 322 -18.07 9.60 -3.21
N PHE A 323 -16.77 9.46 -3.39
CA PHE A 323 -16.06 10.06 -4.53
C PHE A 323 -16.39 9.42 -5.89
N ASN A 324 -17.11 8.30 -5.90
CA ASN A 324 -17.48 7.57 -7.13
C ASN A 324 -18.98 7.63 -7.43
N ILE A 325 -19.79 8.30 -6.60
CA ILE A 325 -21.20 8.49 -6.90
C ILE A 325 -21.38 9.60 -7.94
N SER A 326 -22.42 9.48 -8.76
CA SER A 326 -22.69 10.44 -9.83
C SER A 326 -22.89 11.87 -9.33
N GLU A 327 -23.55 12.05 -8.19
CA GLU A 327 -23.79 13.37 -7.58
C GLU A 327 -22.47 14.10 -7.20
N PHE A 328 -21.39 13.36 -6.87
CA PHE A 328 -20.08 13.95 -6.60
C PHE A 328 -19.31 14.30 -7.88
N VAL A 329 -19.44 13.43 -8.90
CA VAL A 329 -18.66 13.52 -10.16
C VAL A 329 -19.27 14.54 -11.11
N TYR A 330 -20.60 14.67 -11.09
CA TYR A 330 -21.34 15.58 -11.96
C TYR A 330 -22.08 16.61 -11.10
N ILE A 331 -21.63 17.86 -11.20
CA ILE A 331 -22.34 19.02 -10.64
C ILE A 331 -23.31 19.49 -11.71
N ASP A 332 -24.63 19.44 -11.44
CA ASP A 332 -25.67 19.95 -12.30
C ASP A 332 -25.62 21.50 -12.39
#